data_dbc484789e267341882d1d06701bd339
#
_entry.id   dbc484789e267341882d1d06701bd339
#
_cell.length_a   1.000
_cell.length_b   1.000
_cell.length_c   1.000
_cell.angle_alpha   90.00
_cell.angle_beta   90.00
_cell.angle_gamma   90.00
#
_symmetry.space_group_name_H-M   'P 1'
#
loop_
_entity.id
_entity.type
_entity.pdbx_description
1 polymer ?
#
loop_
_entity_poly.entity_id
_entity_poly.type
_entity_poly.pdbx_seq_one_letter_code
_entity_poly.pdbx_strand_id
1 'polypeptide(L)'
;MTIKDIFVAMPFGIKQAKKRRYKIDFDRVYDKAIRPATEELGLQVIRADEEQDGGIIHALMIERLICTDIVIVDITNENPNVYYELGIRHCARPYSTILIYDKNTRLPFDIQPLRAIPYELDKGIITEEAALDLKNKLIERIQNVIHCDYMCDSLPFALIDDFPKTELDDTKLHIYQDLQKQRNSFKSQLEIVENINNLNSIIKSMQDVHFPFKYLIFEIVKSFQKIKAWNELLDFIHNSLDNEVKNYIYVRQQEALAYNKRGLENDEKTSLRLLEEILKDY
;
A
#
# COMPACT_ATOMS: atom_id res chain seq x y z
N MET A 1 -2.50 -19.98 14.38
CA MET A 1 -2.77 -18.61 13.87
C MET A 1 -3.64 -18.74 12.63
N THR A 2 -4.78 -18.07 12.55
CA THR A 2 -5.64 -18.17 11.35
C THR A 2 -5.14 -17.11 10.36
N ILE A 3 -4.41 -17.54 9.34
CA ILE A 3 -3.95 -16.64 8.26
C ILE A 3 -5.17 -16.15 7.49
N LYS A 4 -5.28 -14.82 7.30
CA LYS A 4 -6.43 -14.20 6.67
C LYS A 4 -6.06 -13.38 5.45
N ASP A 5 -4.91 -12.71 5.47
CA ASP A 5 -4.57 -11.69 4.50
C ASP A 5 -3.22 -11.96 3.82
N ILE A 6 -3.21 -11.74 2.51
CA ILE A 6 -2.00 -11.77 1.68
C ILE A 6 -1.80 -10.40 1.06
N PHE A 7 -0.60 -9.85 1.19
CA PHE A 7 -0.19 -8.64 0.50
C PHE A 7 0.75 -8.97 -0.66
N VAL A 8 0.60 -8.27 -1.78
CA VAL A 8 1.43 -8.50 -2.97
C VAL A 8 2.22 -7.24 -3.31
N ALA A 9 3.53 -7.34 -3.17
CA ALA A 9 4.50 -6.34 -3.58
C ALA A 9 5.07 -6.72 -4.96
N MET A 10 4.66 -6.02 -6.01
CA MET A 10 5.06 -6.31 -7.38
C MET A 10 4.97 -5.07 -8.26
N PRO A 11 5.68 -5.01 -9.39
CA PRO A 11 5.38 -4.01 -10.39
C PRO A 11 3.95 -4.19 -10.90
N PHE A 12 3.29 -3.13 -11.32
CA PHE A 12 1.92 -3.15 -11.83
C PHE A 12 1.83 -2.52 -13.23
N GLY A 13 0.80 -2.88 -13.98
CA GLY A 13 0.62 -2.44 -15.35
C GLY A 13 1.65 -3.03 -16.30
N ILE A 14 1.76 -2.44 -17.48
CA ILE A 14 2.69 -2.86 -18.52
C ILE A 14 4.00 -2.08 -18.38
N LYS A 15 5.11 -2.76 -18.13
CA LYS A 15 6.45 -2.15 -17.94
C LYS A 15 7.43 -2.60 -19.02
N GLN A 16 8.33 -1.71 -19.43
CA GLN A 16 9.43 -2.07 -20.32
C GLN A 16 10.35 -3.08 -19.63
N ALA A 17 10.59 -4.22 -20.27
CA ALA A 17 11.55 -5.19 -19.77
C ALA A 17 12.98 -4.63 -19.84
N LYS A 18 13.74 -4.76 -18.75
CA LYS A 18 15.15 -4.35 -18.73
C LYS A 18 15.95 -5.20 -19.71
N LYS A 19 16.77 -4.55 -20.53
CA LYS A 19 17.66 -5.18 -21.51
C LYS A 19 16.96 -6.05 -22.58
N ARG A 20 15.63 -5.85 -22.81
CA ARG A 20 14.84 -6.61 -23.79
C ARG A 20 13.93 -5.69 -24.59
N ARG A 21 13.52 -6.14 -25.79
CA ARG A 21 12.70 -5.34 -26.72
C ARG A 21 11.20 -5.56 -26.54
N TYR A 22 10.76 -6.20 -25.46
CA TYR A 22 9.34 -6.41 -25.17
C TYR A 22 8.94 -5.75 -23.85
N LYS A 23 7.64 -5.64 -23.62
CA LYS A 23 7.05 -5.16 -22.38
C LYS A 23 6.52 -6.34 -21.58
N ILE A 24 6.54 -6.24 -20.26
CA ILE A 24 5.99 -7.24 -19.34
C ILE A 24 4.64 -6.76 -18.86
N ASP A 25 3.64 -7.63 -18.96
CA ASP A 25 2.29 -7.43 -18.44
C ASP A 25 2.19 -8.06 -17.03
N PHE A 26 2.40 -7.25 -16.01
CA PHE A 26 2.35 -7.67 -14.60
C PHE A 26 0.92 -7.89 -14.11
N ASP A 27 -0.06 -7.16 -14.65
CA ASP A 27 -1.47 -7.34 -14.27
C ASP A 27 -1.94 -8.73 -14.65
N ARG A 28 -1.52 -9.22 -15.82
CA ARG A 28 -1.86 -10.58 -16.24
C ARG A 28 -1.23 -11.66 -15.34
N VAL A 29 -0.02 -11.46 -14.81
CA VAL A 29 0.58 -12.37 -13.82
C VAL A 29 -0.26 -12.39 -12.54
N TYR A 30 -0.66 -11.24 -12.07
CA TYR A 30 -1.51 -11.10 -10.88
C TYR A 30 -2.87 -11.77 -11.08
N ASP A 31 -3.59 -11.40 -12.15
CA ASP A 31 -4.96 -11.84 -12.38
C ASP A 31 -5.08 -13.33 -12.78
N LYS A 32 -4.04 -13.89 -13.42
CA LYS A 32 -4.10 -15.29 -13.93
C LYS A 32 -3.45 -16.31 -12.99
N ALA A 33 -2.55 -15.88 -12.10
CA ALA A 33 -1.84 -16.80 -11.22
C ALA A 33 -1.99 -16.43 -9.73
N ILE A 34 -1.65 -15.21 -9.32
CA ILE A 34 -1.56 -14.85 -7.90
C ILE A 34 -2.96 -14.78 -7.28
N ARG A 35 -3.86 -13.96 -7.83
CA ARG A 35 -5.23 -13.81 -7.33
C ARG A 35 -5.98 -15.15 -7.31
N PRO A 36 -5.99 -15.96 -8.39
CA PRO A 36 -6.65 -17.26 -8.35
C PRO A 36 -6.07 -18.25 -7.34
N ALA A 37 -4.76 -18.17 -7.05
CA ALA A 37 -4.15 -19.03 -6.03
C ALA A 37 -4.65 -18.69 -4.62
N THR A 38 -4.80 -17.41 -4.32
CA THR A 38 -5.27 -16.93 -3.01
C THR A 38 -6.77 -17.14 -2.82
N GLU A 39 -7.57 -16.90 -3.86
CA GLU A 39 -9.02 -17.12 -3.85
C GLU A 39 -9.37 -18.60 -3.65
N GLU A 40 -8.64 -19.52 -4.27
CA GLU A 40 -8.84 -20.98 -4.09
C GLU A 40 -8.63 -21.42 -2.64
N LEU A 41 -7.76 -20.72 -1.91
CA LEU A 41 -7.51 -20.97 -0.48
C LEU A 41 -8.45 -20.18 0.44
N GLY A 42 -9.37 -19.39 -0.10
CA GLY A 42 -10.30 -18.54 0.67
C GLY A 42 -9.61 -17.38 1.40
N LEU A 43 -8.45 -16.94 0.92
CA LEU A 43 -7.67 -15.85 1.51
C LEU A 43 -7.91 -14.54 0.78
N GLN A 44 -7.94 -13.44 1.53
CA GLN A 44 -8.01 -12.10 0.95
C GLN A 44 -6.63 -11.70 0.42
N VAL A 45 -6.59 -11.17 -0.80
CA VAL A 45 -5.37 -10.66 -1.42
C VAL A 45 -5.52 -9.18 -1.76
N ILE A 46 -4.47 -8.41 -1.47
CA ILE A 46 -4.41 -6.98 -1.79
C ILE A 46 -3.06 -6.71 -2.45
N ARG A 47 -3.08 -6.12 -3.64
CA ARG A 47 -1.88 -5.65 -4.34
C ARG A 47 -1.60 -4.20 -4.01
N ALA A 48 -0.32 -3.83 -3.94
CA ALA A 48 0.13 -2.51 -3.50
C ALA A 48 -0.47 -1.32 -4.30
N ASP A 49 -0.80 -1.49 -5.57
CA ASP A 49 -1.41 -0.44 -6.41
C ASP A 49 -2.93 -0.34 -6.30
N GLU A 50 -3.61 -1.35 -5.78
CA GLU A 50 -5.05 -1.30 -5.50
C GLU A 50 -5.38 -0.30 -4.38
N GLU A 51 -4.36 0.17 -3.66
CA GLU A 51 -4.43 1.22 -2.64
C GLU A 51 -3.96 2.60 -3.14
N GLN A 52 -4.20 2.93 -4.42
CA GLN A 52 -3.77 4.19 -5.06
C GLN A 52 -4.46 5.46 -4.54
N ASP A 53 -4.82 5.50 -3.28
CA ASP A 53 -5.39 6.70 -2.70
C ASP A 53 -4.29 7.61 -2.16
N GLY A 54 -4.24 8.78 -2.76
CA GLY A 54 -3.28 9.81 -2.43
C GLY A 54 -3.29 10.16 -0.95
N GLY A 55 -2.15 10.28 -0.40
CA GLY A 55 -1.86 10.51 1.00
C GLY A 55 -0.50 9.91 1.31
N ILE A 56 -0.26 9.47 2.51
CA ILE A 56 0.98 8.78 2.87
C ILE A 56 0.87 7.31 2.38
N ILE A 57 0.88 7.13 1.06
CA ILE A 57 0.85 5.80 0.39
C ILE A 57 1.91 4.87 1.02
N HIS A 58 3.09 5.43 1.30
CA HIS A 58 4.19 4.69 1.90
C HIS A 58 3.90 4.17 3.31
N ALA A 59 3.14 4.89 4.15
CA ALA A 59 2.86 4.44 5.51
C ALA A 59 2.00 3.17 5.52
N LEU A 60 0.94 3.13 4.71
CA LEU A 60 0.06 1.96 4.60
C LEU A 60 0.77 0.76 3.99
N MET A 61 1.54 1.00 2.93
CA MET A 61 2.35 -0.05 2.29
C MET A 61 3.35 -0.65 3.29
N ILE A 62 4.06 0.19 4.06
CA ILE A 62 4.99 -0.28 5.09
C ILE A 62 4.27 -1.06 6.18
N GLU A 63 3.13 -0.57 6.66
CA GLU A 63 2.31 -1.30 7.64
C GLU A 63 1.89 -2.67 7.10
N ARG A 64 1.46 -2.77 5.85
CA ARG A 64 1.11 -4.05 5.22
C ARG A 64 2.31 -4.98 5.10
N LEU A 65 3.45 -4.48 4.67
CA LEU A 65 4.68 -5.28 4.60
C LEU A 65 5.06 -5.87 5.96
N ILE A 66 4.82 -5.14 7.04
CA ILE A 66 5.16 -5.56 8.40
C ILE A 66 4.07 -6.46 9.00
N CYS A 67 2.79 -6.08 8.87
CA CYS A 67 1.68 -6.66 9.63
C CYS A 67 0.96 -7.81 8.92
N THR A 68 0.93 -7.85 7.58
CA THR A 68 0.22 -8.91 6.84
C THR A 68 0.85 -10.29 7.08
N ASP A 69 0.00 -11.29 7.19
CA ASP A 69 0.43 -12.67 7.51
C ASP A 69 1.42 -13.21 6.47
N ILE A 70 1.06 -13.13 5.18
CA ILE A 70 1.92 -13.59 4.08
C ILE A 70 2.12 -12.42 3.10
N VAL A 71 3.37 -12.26 2.63
CA VAL A 71 3.69 -11.30 1.56
C VAL A 71 4.25 -12.06 0.36
N ILE A 72 3.62 -11.87 -0.81
CA ILE A 72 4.15 -12.35 -2.09
C ILE A 72 4.91 -11.20 -2.75
N VAL A 73 6.17 -11.43 -3.14
CA VAL A 73 7.03 -10.41 -3.73
C VAL A 73 7.48 -10.86 -5.11
N ASP A 74 7.08 -10.14 -6.15
CA ASP A 74 7.54 -10.39 -7.53
C ASP A 74 8.73 -9.50 -7.88
N ILE A 75 9.93 -10.09 -7.86
CA ILE A 75 11.19 -9.41 -8.16
C ILE A 75 11.54 -9.38 -9.66
N THR A 76 10.62 -9.75 -10.52
CA THR A 76 10.77 -9.69 -11.97
C THR A 76 11.11 -8.27 -12.42
N ASN A 77 11.98 -8.19 -13.43
CA ASN A 77 12.44 -6.92 -14.01
C ASN A 77 13.28 -6.03 -13.06
N GLU A 78 13.78 -6.57 -11.96
CA GLU A 78 14.70 -5.87 -11.03
C GLU A 78 14.17 -4.47 -10.62
N ASN A 79 12.90 -4.37 -10.19
CA ASN A 79 12.31 -3.10 -9.78
C ASN A 79 12.91 -2.66 -8.42
N PRO A 80 13.54 -1.47 -8.33
CA PRO A 80 14.20 -1.03 -7.11
C PRO A 80 13.23 -0.81 -5.95
N ASN A 81 11.98 -0.39 -6.21
CA ASN A 81 10.97 -0.21 -5.16
C ASN A 81 10.59 -1.55 -4.54
N VAL A 82 10.40 -2.59 -5.37
CA VAL A 82 10.10 -3.95 -4.88
C VAL A 82 11.23 -4.51 -4.03
N TYR A 83 12.49 -4.24 -4.38
CA TYR A 83 13.62 -4.63 -3.52
C TYR A 83 13.65 -3.88 -2.19
N TYR A 84 13.28 -2.59 -2.18
CA TYR A 84 13.13 -1.82 -0.95
C TYR A 84 12.03 -2.41 -0.05
N GLU A 85 10.88 -2.73 -0.63
CA GLU A 85 9.75 -3.38 0.04
C GLU A 85 10.14 -4.76 0.61
N LEU A 86 10.85 -5.56 -0.17
CA LEU A 86 11.40 -6.84 0.26
C LEU A 86 12.36 -6.68 1.46
N GLY A 87 13.24 -5.69 1.43
CA GLY A 87 14.15 -5.39 2.53
C GLY A 87 13.42 -5.05 3.82
N ILE A 88 12.37 -4.23 3.76
CA ILE A 88 11.52 -3.91 4.91
C ILE A 88 10.87 -5.19 5.46
N ARG A 89 10.28 -6.00 4.58
CA ARG A 89 9.65 -7.26 4.98
C ARG A 89 10.63 -8.21 5.66
N HIS A 90 11.81 -8.39 5.09
CA HIS A 90 12.84 -9.26 5.65
C HIS A 90 13.36 -8.80 7.01
N CYS A 91 13.45 -7.49 7.25
CA CYS A 91 13.82 -6.97 8.58
C CYS A 91 12.70 -7.11 9.62
N ALA A 92 11.44 -7.20 9.18
CA ALA A 92 10.29 -7.30 10.07
C ALA A 92 9.88 -8.74 10.39
N ARG A 93 10.06 -9.66 9.46
CA ARG A 93 9.54 -11.04 9.56
C ARG A 93 10.58 -12.08 9.18
N PRO A 94 10.79 -13.10 10.02
CA PRO A 94 11.73 -14.19 9.74
C PRO A 94 11.24 -15.18 8.69
N TYR A 95 9.94 -15.21 8.42
CA TYR A 95 9.27 -16.16 7.51
C TYR A 95 7.98 -15.57 6.97
N SER A 96 7.30 -16.31 6.10
CA SER A 96 6.05 -15.92 5.42
C SER A 96 6.22 -14.86 4.31
N THR A 97 7.41 -14.85 3.68
CA THR A 97 7.68 -14.10 2.47
C THR A 97 7.85 -15.05 1.30
N ILE A 98 7.00 -14.95 0.30
CA ILE A 98 7.03 -15.80 -0.90
C ILE A 98 7.58 -14.99 -2.06
N LEU A 99 8.78 -15.34 -2.52
CA LEU A 99 9.41 -14.69 -3.68
C LEU A 99 9.01 -15.40 -4.97
N ILE A 100 8.66 -14.63 -5.99
CA ILE A 100 8.45 -15.12 -7.36
C ILE A 100 9.28 -14.29 -8.35
N TYR A 101 9.64 -14.87 -9.50
CA TYR A 101 10.39 -14.18 -10.53
C TYR A 101 10.25 -14.85 -11.88
N ASP A 102 10.26 -14.07 -12.98
CA ASP A 102 10.44 -14.59 -14.33
C ASP A 102 11.83 -15.21 -14.49
N LYS A 103 11.95 -16.45 -14.96
CA LYS A 103 13.20 -17.19 -15.17
C LYS A 103 14.28 -16.40 -15.92
N ASN A 104 13.87 -15.42 -16.69
CA ASN A 104 14.77 -14.55 -17.42
C ASN A 104 15.30 -13.36 -16.59
N THR A 105 14.83 -13.16 -15.37
CA THR A 105 15.31 -12.13 -14.44
C THR A 105 16.64 -12.58 -13.84
N ARG A 106 17.65 -11.72 -13.88
CA ARG A 106 18.90 -11.98 -13.17
C ARG A 106 18.70 -11.68 -11.68
N LEU A 107 18.78 -12.71 -10.85
CA LEU A 107 18.71 -12.53 -9.42
C LEU A 107 19.99 -11.85 -8.88
N PRO A 108 19.88 -10.81 -8.05
CA PRO A 108 21.01 -10.25 -7.31
C PRO A 108 21.66 -11.32 -6.43
N PHE A 109 22.96 -11.17 -6.16
CA PHE A 109 23.73 -12.12 -5.36
C PHE A 109 23.09 -12.40 -4.00
N ASP A 110 22.62 -11.37 -3.30
CA ASP A 110 22.02 -11.49 -1.98
C ASP A 110 20.63 -12.16 -1.98
N ILE A 111 19.99 -12.25 -3.14
CA ILE A 111 18.65 -12.88 -3.29
C ILE A 111 18.75 -14.34 -3.75
N GLN A 112 19.85 -14.72 -4.42
CA GLN A 112 20.04 -16.07 -4.95
C GLN A 112 19.90 -17.20 -3.91
N PRO A 113 20.31 -17.04 -2.62
CA PRO A 113 20.15 -18.08 -1.61
C PRO A 113 18.68 -18.31 -1.21
N LEU A 114 17.79 -17.37 -1.51
CA LEU A 114 16.38 -17.46 -1.16
C LEU A 114 15.64 -18.41 -2.11
N ARG A 115 14.68 -19.15 -1.58
CA ARG A 115 13.89 -20.12 -2.34
C ARG A 115 12.75 -19.45 -3.12
N ALA A 116 13.11 -18.64 -4.12
CA ALA A 116 12.17 -17.98 -4.99
C ALA A 116 11.54 -18.95 -5.99
N ILE A 117 10.26 -18.78 -6.30
CA ILE A 117 9.51 -19.60 -7.26
C ILE A 117 9.69 -19.00 -8.67
N PRO A 118 10.32 -19.73 -9.59
CA PRO A 118 10.45 -19.27 -10.96
C PRO A 118 9.17 -19.49 -11.77
N TYR A 119 8.83 -18.53 -12.63
CA TYR A 119 7.80 -18.67 -13.65
C TYR A 119 8.29 -18.23 -15.03
N GLU A 120 7.55 -18.51 -16.08
CA GLU A 120 7.93 -18.22 -17.45
C GLU A 120 7.03 -17.19 -18.10
N LEU A 121 7.65 -16.28 -18.90
CA LEU A 121 6.95 -15.33 -19.74
C LEU A 121 7.34 -15.56 -21.20
N ASP A 122 6.34 -15.68 -22.07
CA ASP A 122 6.56 -15.60 -23.52
C ASP A 122 6.48 -14.14 -23.97
N LYS A 123 7.65 -13.57 -24.31
CA LYS A 123 7.80 -12.15 -24.73
C LYS A 123 7.08 -11.16 -23.78
N GLY A 124 7.13 -11.44 -22.48
CA GLY A 124 6.59 -10.58 -21.43
C GLY A 124 5.15 -10.87 -21.04
N ILE A 125 4.53 -11.90 -21.60
CA ILE A 125 3.16 -12.31 -21.30
C ILE A 125 3.18 -13.70 -20.68
N ILE A 126 2.49 -13.87 -19.54
CA ILE A 126 2.31 -15.20 -18.96
C ILE A 126 1.29 -15.98 -19.80
N THR A 127 1.65 -17.20 -20.20
CA THR A 127 0.73 -18.12 -20.89
C THR A 127 -0.23 -18.76 -19.89
N GLU A 128 -1.34 -19.32 -20.35
CA GLU A 128 -2.30 -20.01 -19.45
C GLU A 128 -1.66 -21.21 -18.74
N GLU A 129 -0.77 -21.94 -19.43
CA GLU A 129 -0.02 -23.06 -18.84
C GLU A 129 0.95 -22.60 -17.76
N ALA A 130 1.75 -21.56 -18.04
CA ALA A 130 2.69 -21.00 -17.06
C ALA A 130 1.95 -20.35 -15.87
N ALA A 131 0.79 -19.75 -16.09
CA ALA A 131 -0.04 -19.19 -15.04
C ALA A 131 -0.60 -20.29 -14.13
N LEU A 132 -1.04 -21.41 -14.69
CA LEU A 132 -1.53 -22.56 -13.92
C LEU A 132 -0.40 -23.20 -13.11
N ASP A 133 0.80 -23.35 -13.69
CA ASP A 133 1.99 -23.86 -12.97
C ASP A 133 2.37 -22.94 -11.80
N LEU A 134 2.44 -21.63 -12.03
CA LEU A 134 2.72 -20.66 -10.96
C LEU A 134 1.64 -20.69 -9.88
N LYS A 135 0.36 -20.71 -10.27
CA LYS A 135 -0.77 -20.82 -9.33
C LYS A 135 -0.62 -22.04 -8.41
N ASN A 136 -0.36 -23.21 -8.97
CA ASN A 136 -0.23 -24.46 -8.19
C ASN A 136 0.96 -24.39 -7.22
N LYS A 137 2.11 -23.86 -7.66
CA LYS A 137 3.28 -23.65 -6.80
C LYS A 137 3.01 -22.65 -5.68
N LEU A 138 2.24 -21.60 -5.95
CA LEU A 138 1.82 -20.62 -4.94
C LEU A 138 0.89 -21.26 -3.91
N ILE A 139 -0.09 -22.05 -4.35
CA ILE A 139 -0.99 -22.77 -3.43
C ILE A 139 -0.17 -23.67 -2.49
N GLU A 140 0.72 -24.49 -3.04
CA GLU A 140 1.58 -25.36 -2.24
C GLU A 140 2.44 -24.56 -1.23
N ARG A 141 3.06 -23.48 -1.68
CA ARG A 141 3.90 -22.64 -0.82
C ARG A 141 3.10 -21.94 0.28
N ILE A 142 1.91 -21.41 -0.03
CA ILE A 142 1.02 -20.77 0.94
C ILE A 142 0.55 -21.80 1.97
N GLN A 143 0.15 -23.01 1.55
CA GLN A 143 -0.25 -24.08 2.44
C GLN A 143 0.89 -24.49 3.39
N ASN A 144 2.13 -24.59 2.90
CA ASN A 144 3.29 -24.87 3.73
C ASN A 144 3.50 -23.79 4.81
N VAL A 145 3.31 -22.51 4.47
CA VAL A 145 3.35 -21.43 5.46
C VAL A 145 2.21 -21.55 6.47
N ILE A 146 0.99 -21.88 6.03
CA ILE A 146 -0.18 -22.06 6.92
C ILE A 146 0.04 -23.21 7.92
N HIS A 147 0.64 -24.32 7.49
CA HIS A 147 0.84 -25.50 8.32
C HIS A 147 2.09 -25.42 9.21
N CYS A 148 2.71 -24.25 9.32
CA CYS A 148 3.84 -23.99 10.21
C CYS A 148 5.15 -24.71 9.84
N ASP A 149 5.37 -25.05 8.59
CA ASP A 149 6.70 -25.43 8.09
C ASP A 149 7.57 -24.18 7.94
N TYR A 150 7.84 -23.53 9.08
CA TYR A 150 8.60 -22.29 9.14
C TYR A 150 10.05 -22.50 8.73
N MET A 151 10.31 -22.36 7.46
CA MET A 151 11.69 -22.13 6.99
C MET A 151 11.96 -20.64 7.00
N CYS A 152 13.05 -20.23 7.63
CA CYS A 152 13.51 -18.84 7.56
C CYS A 152 13.72 -18.46 6.10
N ASP A 153 12.97 -17.48 5.63
CA ASP A 153 13.04 -16.92 4.26
C ASP A 153 13.62 -15.50 4.25
N SER A 154 14.11 -15.05 5.41
CA SER A 154 14.71 -13.74 5.60
C SER A 154 16.21 -13.87 5.93
N LEU A 155 17.06 -13.25 5.12
CA LEU A 155 18.52 -13.26 5.32
C LEU A 155 18.96 -12.64 6.65
N PRO A 156 18.45 -11.48 7.11
CA PRO A 156 18.81 -10.94 8.42
C PRO A 156 18.63 -11.95 9.55
N PHE A 157 17.50 -12.65 9.58
CA PHE A 157 17.21 -13.67 10.61
C PHE A 157 17.96 -14.99 10.40
N ALA A 158 18.38 -15.27 9.18
CA ALA A 158 19.16 -16.48 8.88
C ALA A 158 20.65 -16.34 9.16
N LEU A 159 21.19 -15.10 9.07
CA LEU A 159 22.63 -14.84 9.12
C LEU A 159 23.10 -14.17 10.41
N ILE A 160 22.20 -13.53 11.15
CA ILE A 160 22.52 -12.79 12.37
C ILE A 160 21.85 -13.49 13.54
N ASP A 161 22.67 -14.06 14.44
CA ASP A 161 22.18 -14.63 15.68
C ASP A 161 21.48 -13.56 16.51
N ASP A 162 20.34 -13.91 17.11
CA ASP A 162 19.53 -13.01 17.93
C ASP A 162 19.09 -11.70 17.22
N PHE A 163 18.92 -11.72 15.89
CA PHE A 163 18.40 -10.56 15.16
C PHE A 163 17.06 -10.13 15.79
N PRO A 164 16.88 -8.82 16.12
CA PRO A 164 15.71 -8.33 16.83
C PRO A 164 14.42 -8.65 16.09
N LYS A 165 13.53 -9.43 16.70
CA LYS A 165 12.20 -9.71 16.14
C LYS A 165 11.26 -8.53 16.40
N THR A 166 10.54 -8.12 15.39
CA THR A 166 9.43 -7.19 15.60
C THR A 166 8.32 -7.94 16.35
N GLU A 167 8.14 -7.60 17.62
CA GLU A 167 7.03 -8.12 18.41
C GLU A 167 5.72 -7.48 17.94
N LEU A 168 5.06 -8.17 17.05
CA LEU A 168 3.65 -7.92 16.75
C LEU A 168 2.86 -8.89 17.60
N ASP A 169 2.42 -8.42 18.77
CA ASP A 169 1.47 -9.19 19.57
C ASP A 169 0.09 -9.19 18.87
N ASP A 170 -0.73 -10.16 19.23
CA ASP A 170 -2.08 -10.28 18.63
C ASP A 170 -2.91 -9.00 18.84
N THR A 171 -2.65 -8.25 19.90
CA THR A 171 -3.32 -6.97 20.21
C THR A 171 -3.00 -5.90 19.17
N LYS A 172 -1.72 -5.74 18.81
CA LYS A 172 -1.29 -4.77 17.78
C LYS A 172 -1.81 -5.14 16.41
N LEU A 173 -1.84 -6.46 16.11
CA LEU A 173 -2.40 -6.98 14.86
C LEU A 173 -3.91 -6.70 14.77
N HIS A 174 -4.66 -6.92 15.85
CA HIS A 174 -6.09 -6.61 15.91
C HIS A 174 -6.37 -5.11 15.77
N ILE A 175 -5.61 -4.25 16.43
CA ILE A 175 -5.72 -2.80 16.29
C ILE A 175 -5.50 -2.40 14.84
N TYR A 176 -4.48 -2.93 14.19
CA TYR A 176 -4.19 -2.68 12.78
C TYR A 176 -5.35 -3.13 11.87
N GLN A 177 -5.83 -4.36 12.04
CA GLN A 177 -6.94 -4.90 11.23
C GLN A 177 -8.23 -4.09 11.41
N ASP A 178 -8.53 -3.65 12.62
CA ASP A 178 -9.70 -2.82 12.90
C ASP A 178 -9.56 -1.42 12.30
N LEU A 179 -8.37 -0.84 12.34
CA LEU A 179 -8.06 0.42 11.67
C LEU A 179 -8.27 0.31 10.14
N GLN A 180 -7.84 -0.79 9.52
CA GLN A 180 -8.03 -1.01 8.09
C GLN A 180 -9.52 -1.18 7.73
N LYS A 181 -10.30 -1.91 8.54
CA LYS A 181 -11.75 -2.03 8.35
C LYS A 181 -12.46 -0.67 8.44
N GLN A 182 -12.12 0.12 9.46
CA GLN A 182 -12.68 1.47 9.65
C GLN A 182 -12.30 2.37 8.46
N ARG A 183 -11.04 2.34 8.04
CA ARG A 183 -10.55 3.09 6.89
C ARG A 183 -11.35 2.78 5.62
N ASN A 184 -11.49 1.50 5.27
CA ASN A 184 -12.23 1.09 4.09
C ASN A 184 -13.71 1.51 4.16
N SER A 185 -14.32 1.40 5.33
CA SER A 185 -15.70 1.84 5.55
C SER A 185 -15.86 3.35 5.35
N PHE A 186 -14.99 4.16 5.98
CA PHE A 186 -15.07 5.62 5.84
C PHE A 186 -14.71 6.09 4.42
N LYS A 187 -13.74 5.44 3.76
CA LYS A 187 -13.40 5.72 2.37
C LYS A 187 -14.63 5.57 1.47
N SER A 188 -15.31 4.43 1.54
CA SER A 188 -16.52 4.19 0.74
C SER A 188 -17.62 5.23 1.01
N GLN A 189 -17.75 5.70 2.25
CA GLN A 189 -18.70 6.76 2.59
C GLN A 189 -18.28 8.13 2.00
N LEU A 190 -16.97 8.45 2.00
CA LEU A 190 -16.46 9.70 1.44
C LEU A 190 -16.62 9.77 -0.09
N GLU A 191 -16.52 8.65 -0.79
CA GLU A 191 -16.70 8.57 -2.25
C GLU A 191 -18.10 9.01 -2.70
N ILE A 192 -19.13 8.74 -1.91
CA ILE A 192 -20.53 9.03 -2.21
C ILE A 192 -21.03 10.36 -1.62
N VAL A 193 -20.15 11.18 -1.03
CA VAL A 193 -20.52 12.50 -0.47
C VAL A 193 -21.12 13.41 -1.55
N GLU A 194 -22.30 13.97 -1.26
CA GLU A 194 -23.03 14.87 -2.16
C GLU A 194 -23.21 16.28 -1.57
N ASN A 195 -23.14 16.43 -0.24
CA ASN A 195 -23.35 17.71 0.44
C ASN A 195 -22.58 17.80 1.76
N ILE A 196 -22.52 19.01 2.32
CA ILE A 196 -21.76 19.29 3.53
C ILE A 196 -22.29 18.55 4.76
N ASN A 197 -23.61 18.33 4.87
CA ASN A 197 -24.18 17.64 6.02
C ASN A 197 -23.76 16.16 6.04
N ASN A 198 -23.72 15.49 4.87
CA ASN A 198 -23.18 14.14 4.75
C ASN A 198 -21.73 14.11 5.19
N LEU A 199 -20.89 15.02 4.67
CA LEU A 199 -19.46 15.08 4.98
C LEU A 199 -19.23 15.30 6.49
N ASN A 200 -19.92 16.27 7.09
CA ASN A 200 -19.80 16.56 8.52
C ASN A 200 -20.23 15.37 9.39
N SER A 201 -21.25 14.62 8.98
CA SER A 201 -21.67 13.40 9.67
C SER A 201 -20.57 12.33 9.65
N ILE A 202 -19.90 12.13 8.51
CA ILE A 202 -18.80 11.18 8.37
C ILE A 202 -17.61 11.61 9.22
N ILE A 203 -17.20 12.90 9.15
CA ILE A 203 -16.11 13.46 9.95
C ILE A 203 -16.40 13.28 11.45
N LYS A 204 -17.63 13.56 11.89
CA LYS A 204 -18.04 13.36 13.28
C LYS A 204 -17.94 11.88 13.67
N SER A 205 -18.42 10.97 12.83
CA SER A 205 -18.28 9.52 13.08
C SER A 205 -16.83 9.07 13.20
N MET A 206 -15.92 9.66 12.41
CA MET A 206 -14.48 9.41 12.55
C MET A 206 -13.94 9.91 13.89
N GLN A 207 -14.37 11.09 14.33
CA GLN A 207 -13.98 11.64 15.64
C GLN A 207 -14.50 10.80 16.81
N ASP A 208 -15.74 10.35 16.73
CA ASP A 208 -16.39 9.53 17.77
C ASP A 208 -15.65 8.20 18.01
N VAL A 209 -15.05 7.62 16.97
CA VAL A 209 -14.23 6.40 17.07
C VAL A 209 -12.73 6.68 17.14
N HIS A 210 -12.32 7.93 17.28
CA HIS A 210 -10.92 8.38 17.33
C HIS A 210 -10.10 7.93 16.12
N PHE A 211 -10.72 7.86 14.92
CA PHE A 211 -10.03 7.48 13.70
C PHE A 211 -9.06 8.58 13.25
N PRO A 212 -7.77 8.29 13.01
CA PRO A 212 -6.80 9.30 12.62
C PRO A 212 -7.06 9.82 11.20
N PHE A 213 -7.35 11.11 11.05
CA PHE A 213 -7.64 11.73 9.74
C PHE A 213 -6.51 11.59 8.73
N LYS A 214 -5.26 11.45 9.18
CA LYS A 214 -4.09 11.29 8.31
C LYS A 214 -4.23 10.12 7.33
N TYR A 215 -4.98 9.07 7.65
CA TYR A 215 -5.18 7.92 6.79
C TYR A 215 -6.18 8.14 5.65
N LEU A 216 -7.02 9.18 5.75
CA LEU A 216 -8.04 9.54 4.75
C LEU A 216 -8.04 11.04 4.42
N ILE A 217 -6.96 11.77 4.75
CA ILE A 217 -6.91 13.23 4.56
C ILE A 217 -7.14 13.64 3.10
N PHE A 218 -6.68 12.82 2.16
CA PHE A 218 -6.83 13.07 0.74
C PHE A 218 -8.29 12.97 0.30
N GLU A 219 -8.98 11.93 0.73
CA GLU A 219 -10.39 11.68 0.42
C GLU A 219 -11.29 12.71 1.07
N ILE A 220 -11.00 13.09 2.31
CA ILE A 220 -11.73 14.15 3.02
C ILE A 220 -11.61 15.46 2.26
N VAL A 221 -10.39 15.86 1.90
CA VAL A 221 -10.14 17.09 1.14
C VAL A 221 -10.82 17.04 -0.22
N LYS A 222 -10.73 15.93 -0.95
CA LYS A 222 -11.45 15.74 -2.23
C LYS A 222 -12.96 15.88 -2.07
N SER A 223 -13.51 15.38 -0.97
CA SER A 223 -14.96 15.51 -0.69
C SER A 223 -15.37 16.97 -0.50
N PHE A 224 -14.60 17.77 0.25
CA PHE A 224 -14.84 19.21 0.37
C PHE A 224 -14.75 19.91 -0.99
N GLN A 225 -13.75 19.57 -1.81
CA GLN A 225 -13.56 20.13 -3.15
C GLN A 225 -14.72 19.80 -4.09
N LYS A 226 -15.17 18.55 -4.08
CA LYS A 226 -16.29 18.05 -4.90
C LYS A 226 -17.57 18.88 -4.67
N ILE A 227 -17.85 19.19 -3.41
CA ILE A 227 -19.03 19.98 -3.01
C ILE A 227 -18.75 21.50 -2.95
N LYS A 228 -17.53 21.95 -3.28
CA LYS A 228 -17.06 23.34 -3.26
C LYS A 228 -17.20 24.03 -1.89
N ALA A 229 -17.08 23.28 -0.80
CA ALA A 229 -17.19 23.76 0.58
C ALA A 229 -15.84 24.31 1.08
N TRP A 230 -15.41 25.46 0.53
CA TRP A 230 -14.07 26.00 0.77
C TRP A 230 -13.90 26.57 2.18
N ASN A 231 -14.94 27.20 2.76
CA ASN A 231 -14.91 27.71 4.13
C ASN A 231 -14.75 26.56 5.12
N GLU A 232 -15.57 25.53 4.94
CA GLU A 232 -15.59 24.35 5.80
C GLU A 232 -14.29 23.55 5.68
N LEU A 233 -13.68 23.51 4.51
CA LEU A 233 -12.36 22.92 4.33
C LEU A 233 -11.29 23.67 5.12
N LEU A 234 -11.29 25.00 5.11
CA LEU A 234 -10.36 25.81 5.92
C LEU A 234 -10.61 25.59 7.41
N ASP A 235 -11.87 25.60 7.84
CA ASP A 235 -12.23 25.32 9.23
C ASP A 235 -11.78 23.92 9.66
N PHE A 236 -11.95 22.91 8.81
CA PHE A 236 -11.49 21.55 9.06
C PHE A 236 -9.97 21.49 9.20
N ILE A 237 -9.20 22.11 8.29
CA ILE A 237 -7.74 22.16 8.35
C ILE A 237 -7.28 22.83 9.64
N HIS A 238 -7.86 23.98 10.00
CA HIS A 238 -7.41 24.77 11.14
C HIS A 238 -7.79 24.17 12.49
N ASN A 239 -8.98 23.60 12.59
CA ASN A 239 -9.58 23.24 13.89
C ASN A 239 -9.64 21.74 14.15
N SER A 240 -9.60 20.88 13.11
CA SER A 240 -9.79 19.44 13.27
C SER A 240 -8.52 18.63 13.07
N LEU A 241 -7.53 19.14 12.33
CA LEU A 241 -6.26 18.46 12.10
C LEU A 241 -5.25 18.74 13.21
N ASP A 242 -4.42 17.76 13.51
CA ASP A 242 -3.24 17.95 14.37
C ASP A 242 -2.11 18.69 13.60
N ASN A 243 -1.12 19.20 14.35
CA ASN A 243 -0.04 19.99 13.78
C ASN A 243 0.84 19.20 12.80
N GLU A 244 0.96 17.89 12.98
CA GLU A 244 1.72 17.03 12.08
C GLU A 244 1.06 17.01 10.71
N VAL A 245 -0.23 16.71 10.66
CA VAL A 245 -1.00 16.60 9.40
C VAL A 245 -1.16 17.96 8.71
N LYS A 246 -1.34 19.06 9.48
CA LYS A 246 -1.36 20.43 8.92
C LYS A 246 -0.11 20.77 8.13
N ASN A 247 1.04 20.26 8.56
CA ASN A 247 2.33 20.53 7.93
C ASN A 247 2.60 19.64 6.69
N TYR A 248 1.74 18.68 6.37
CA TYR A 248 1.90 17.95 5.11
C TYR A 248 1.78 18.90 3.93
N ILE A 249 2.73 18.81 2.99
CA ILE A 249 2.77 19.66 1.80
C ILE A 249 1.44 19.64 1.07
N TYR A 250 0.87 18.46 0.89
CA TYR A 250 -0.44 18.30 0.28
C TYR A 250 -1.50 19.16 1.01
N VAL A 251 -1.58 19.10 2.33
CA VAL A 251 -2.57 19.87 3.12
C VAL A 251 -2.34 21.37 2.96
N ARG A 252 -1.09 21.84 3.07
CA ARG A 252 -0.71 23.25 2.85
C ARG A 252 -1.06 23.75 1.44
N GLN A 253 -0.85 22.90 0.42
CA GLN A 253 -1.26 23.23 -0.97
C GLN A 253 -2.78 23.33 -1.09
N GLN A 254 -3.53 22.45 -0.43
CA GLN A 254 -4.99 22.49 -0.46
C GLN A 254 -5.57 23.67 0.34
N GLU A 255 -4.91 24.07 1.41
CA GLU A 255 -5.22 25.28 2.16
C GLU A 255 -5.05 26.54 1.27
N ALA A 256 -3.92 26.65 0.58
CA ALA A 256 -3.69 27.76 -0.37
C ALA A 256 -4.73 27.76 -1.50
N LEU A 257 -5.06 26.59 -2.05
CA LEU A 257 -6.12 26.46 -3.06
C LEU A 257 -7.49 26.87 -2.51
N ALA A 258 -7.83 26.50 -1.28
CA ALA A 258 -9.10 26.82 -0.65
C ALA A 258 -9.26 28.35 -0.47
N TYR A 259 -8.22 29.05 -0.01
CA TYR A 259 -8.23 30.51 0.04
C TYR A 259 -8.46 31.12 -1.35
N ASN A 260 -7.71 30.70 -2.35
CA ASN A 260 -7.88 31.20 -3.72
C ASN A 260 -9.28 30.96 -4.27
N LYS A 261 -9.88 29.81 -4.01
CA LYS A 261 -11.23 29.45 -4.48
C LYS A 261 -12.35 30.13 -3.70
N ARG A 262 -12.13 30.43 -2.43
CA ARG A 262 -13.07 31.17 -1.58
C ARG A 262 -13.20 32.63 -2.03
N GLY A 263 -12.09 33.29 -2.34
CA GLY A 263 -12.04 34.60 -2.99
C GLY A 263 -12.54 35.77 -2.13
N LEU A 264 -12.38 35.69 -0.80
CA LEU A 264 -12.66 36.83 0.08
C LEU A 264 -11.50 37.85 0.07
N GLU A 265 -11.75 39.03 0.66
CA GLU A 265 -10.73 40.05 0.80
C GLU A 265 -9.48 39.50 1.52
N ASN A 266 -8.30 39.71 0.94
CA ASN A 266 -6.99 39.18 1.34
C ASN A 266 -6.73 37.65 1.13
N ASP A 267 -7.68 36.90 0.62
CA ASP A 267 -7.48 35.47 0.38
C ASP A 267 -6.39 35.21 -0.68
N GLU A 268 -6.37 35.97 -1.75
CA GLU A 268 -5.33 35.88 -2.79
C GLU A 268 -3.93 36.07 -2.19
N LYS A 269 -3.77 37.09 -1.35
CA LYS A 269 -2.50 37.39 -0.68
C LYS A 269 -2.09 36.26 0.27
N THR A 270 -3.05 35.70 0.99
CA THR A 270 -2.80 34.56 1.92
C THR A 270 -2.40 33.31 1.15
N SER A 271 -3.10 32.99 0.06
CA SER A 271 -2.79 31.87 -0.83
C SER A 271 -1.37 31.99 -1.40
N LEU A 272 -0.99 33.16 -1.94
CA LEU A 272 0.34 33.39 -2.48
C LEU A 272 1.43 33.21 -1.41
N ARG A 273 1.23 33.78 -0.21
CA ARG A 273 2.18 33.62 0.89
C ARG A 273 2.39 32.15 1.25
N LEU A 274 1.32 31.35 1.38
CA LEU A 274 1.42 29.92 1.68
C LEU A 274 2.19 29.16 0.60
N LEU A 275 1.96 29.47 -0.68
CA LEU A 275 2.71 28.85 -1.78
C LEU A 275 4.18 29.25 -1.78
N GLU A 276 4.51 30.52 -1.48
CA GLU A 276 5.89 30.97 -1.33
C GLU A 276 6.63 30.30 -0.16
N GLU A 277 5.93 30.09 0.95
CA GLU A 277 6.46 29.34 2.10
C GLU A 277 6.75 27.86 1.72
N ILE A 278 5.83 27.19 1.03
CA ILE A 278 6.03 25.84 0.54
C ILE A 278 7.25 25.75 -0.38
N LEU A 279 7.44 26.72 -1.28
CA LEU A 279 8.58 26.75 -2.20
C LEU A 279 9.93 27.00 -1.51
N LYS A 280 9.95 27.63 -0.33
CA LYS A 280 11.18 27.84 0.45
C LYS A 280 11.61 26.60 1.25
N ASP A 281 10.64 25.75 1.58
CA ASP A 281 10.88 24.52 2.34
C ASP A 281 11.42 23.39 1.45
N TYR A 282 11.52 23.60 0.12
CA TYR A 282 12.04 22.70 -0.91
C TYR A 282 13.21 23.29 -1.68
#